data_95c8bbafce1f9dd9d95f3c1189649db5
#
_entry.id   95c8bbafce1f9dd9d95f3c1189649db5
#
_cell.length_a   1.000
_cell.length_b   1.000
_cell.length_c   1.000
_cell.angle_alpha   90.00
_cell.angle_beta   90.00
_cell.angle_gamma   90.00
#
_symmetry.space_group_name_H-M   'P 1'
#
loop_
_entity.id
_entity.type
_entity.pdbx_description
1 polymer ?
#
loop_
_entity_poly.entity_id
_entity_poly.type
_entity_poly.pdbx_seq_one_letter_code
_entity_poly.pdbx_strand_id
1 'polypeptide(L)'
;MFAKQIFGQNYIGKKELTSFLYELNFEPEEIDSISIPNIPFSKKILLKHSKDYILILGIKNLKNVNISIRFMRTMLGISSDNNKPSFYNQDWYVNERFIDLSLDTKWYLVKKTVFDELRAHNPNELIFNNIKLPSALLCTYTFFAVYFNSGEILWPNDYVWCCDTDHNGDQIYVGRYEDANKINKNGFSIHRYLTLNQSYSSINIL
;
A
#
# COMPACT_ATOMS: atom_id res chain seq x y z
N MET A 1 -13.44 -12.76 14.34
CA MET A 1 -14.65 -13.16 13.57
C MET A 1 -15.53 -11.96 13.20
N PHE A 2 -15.91 -11.08 14.14
CA PHE A 2 -16.75 -9.89 13.90
C PHE A 2 -16.21 -8.94 12.81
N ALA A 3 -14.94 -8.54 12.88
CA ALA A 3 -14.36 -7.61 11.91
C ALA A 3 -14.42 -8.15 10.47
N LYS A 4 -14.13 -9.44 10.26
CA LYS A 4 -14.23 -10.07 8.95
C LYS A 4 -15.67 -10.04 8.40
N GLN A 5 -16.67 -10.22 9.25
CA GLN A 5 -18.08 -10.17 8.81
C GLN A 5 -18.49 -8.78 8.31
N ILE A 6 -18.03 -7.70 8.97
CA ILE A 6 -18.44 -6.34 8.60
C ILE A 6 -17.60 -5.74 7.48
N PHE A 7 -16.35 -6.13 7.33
CA PHE A 7 -15.48 -5.65 6.24
C PHE A 7 -15.64 -6.49 4.96
N GLY A 8 -16.06 -7.75 5.06
CA GLY A 8 -16.20 -8.63 3.89
C GLY A 8 -14.89 -8.72 3.10
N GLN A 9 -14.93 -8.33 1.82
CA GLN A 9 -13.77 -8.33 0.93
C GLN A 9 -12.69 -7.31 1.33
N ASN A 10 -13.06 -6.29 2.10
CA ASN A 10 -12.11 -5.28 2.61
C ASN A 10 -11.36 -5.76 3.87
N TYR A 11 -11.58 -7.00 4.32
CA TYR A 11 -10.82 -7.61 5.41
C TYR A 11 -9.66 -8.41 4.83
N ILE A 12 -8.43 -7.99 5.12
CA ILE A 12 -7.20 -8.64 4.66
C ILE A 12 -6.42 -9.12 5.89
N GLY A 13 -6.81 -10.29 6.40
CA GLY A 13 -6.11 -11.00 7.48
C GLY A 13 -5.11 -12.03 6.95
N LYS A 14 -4.58 -12.88 7.83
CA LYS A 14 -3.57 -13.88 7.47
C LYS A 14 -4.00 -14.76 6.27
N LYS A 15 -5.25 -15.23 6.28
CA LYS A 15 -5.77 -16.07 5.20
C LYS A 15 -5.85 -15.32 3.86
N GLU A 16 -6.28 -14.06 3.88
CA GLU A 16 -6.39 -13.23 2.69
C GLU A 16 -5.02 -12.79 2.15
N LEU A 17 -3.99 -12.77 3.01
CA LEU A 17 -2.60 -12.49 2.62
C LEU A 17 -1.89 -13.69 1.97
N THR A 18 -2.44 -14.90 2.06
CA THR A 18 -1.74 -16.12 1.64
C THR A 18 -1.25 -16.03 0.19
N SER A 19 -2.10 -15.64 -0.76
CA SER A 19 -1.71 -15.53 -2.18
C SER A 19 -0.60 -14.50 -2.39
N PHE A 20 -0.68 -13.35 -1.72
CA PHE A 20 0.37 -12.33 -1.79
C PHE A 20 1.70 -12.83 -1.21
N LEU A 21 1.67 -13.52 -0.07
CA LEU A 21 2.88 -14.06 0.55
C LEU A 21 3.52 -15.18 -0.26
N TYR A 22 2.72 -15.99 -0.97
CA TYR A 22 3.25 -16.96 -1.93
C TYR A 22 3.97 -16.29 -3.11
N GLU A 23 3.44 -15.19 -3.64
CA GLU A 23 4.14 -14.42 -4.68
C GLU A 23 5.44 -13.78 -4.16
N LEU A 24 5.55 -13.58 -2.85
CA LEU A 24 6.80 -13.18 -2.19
C LEU A 24 7.71 -14.36 -1.83
N ASN A 25 7.37 -15.57 -2.29
CA ASN A 25 8.15 -16.82 -2.11
C ASN A 25 8.27 -17.28 -0.65
N PHE A 26 7.20 -17.06 0.14
CA PHE A 26 7.08 -17.65 1.47
C PHE A 26 6.32 -18.97 1.43
N GLU A 27 6.78 -19.96 2.21
CA GLU A 27 6.19 -21.30 2.28
C GLU A 27 4.98 -21.35 3.23
N PRO A 28 4.08 -22.35 3.06
CA PRO A 28 2.88 -22.48 3.90
C PRO A 28 3.16 -22.48 5.40
N GLU A 29 4.20 -23.21 5.84
CA GLU A 29 4.59 -23.33 7.25
C GLU A 29 5.04 -21.99 7.82
N GLU A 30 5.69 -21.16 7.01
CA GLU A 30 6.13 -19.81 7.38
C GLU A 30 4.92 -18.90 7.57
N ILE A 31 3.97 -18.97 6.62
CA ILE A 31 2.73 -18.19 6.69
C ILE A 31 1.90 -18.62 7.91
N ASP A 32 1.85 -19.92 8.21
CA ASP A 32 1.14 -20.44 9.37
C ASP A 32 1.74 -19.98 10.70
N SER A 33 3.04 -19.72 10.73
CA SER A 33 3.74 -19.19 11.91
C SER A 33 3.38 -17.76 12.28
N ILE A 34 2.69 -17.01 11.40
CA ILE A 34 2.33 -15.60 11.65
C ILE A 34 1.41 -15.50 12.87
N SER A 35 1.89 -14.80 13.90
CA SER A 35 1.09 -14.43 15.06
C SER A 35 0.18 -13.25 14.72
N ILE A 36 -1.12 -13.42 14.91
CA ILE A 36 -2.12 -12.39 14.62
C ILE A 36 -2.38 -11.56 15.86
N PRO A 37 -2.02 -10.27 15.90
CA PRO A 37 -2.31 -9.41 17.03
C PRO A 37 -3.81 -9.11 17.14
N ASN A 38 -4.25 -8.71 18.32
CA ASN A 38 -5.61 -8.21 18.50
C ASN A 38 -5.85 -6.97 17.66
N ILE A 39 -7.07 -6.84 17.11
CA ILE A 39 -7.50 -5.65 16.40
C ILE A 39 -7.69 -4.51 17.41
N PRO A 40 -6.94 -3.38 17.32
CA PRO A 40 -6.95 -2.33 18.32
C PRO A 40 -8.14 -1.38 18.20
N PHE A 41 -8.96 -1.54 17.16
CA PHE A 41 -10.07 -0.63 16.88
C PHE A 41 -11.36 -1.05 17.60
N SER A 42 -12.04 -0.07 18.19
CA SER A 42 -13.35 -0.32 18.81
C SER A 42 -14.39 -0.74 17.77
N LYS A 43 -15.42 -1.47 18.22
CA LYS A 43 -16.55 -1.87 17.36
C LYS A 43 -17.18 -0.68 16.63
N LYS A 44 -17.28 0.48 17.27
CA LYS A 44 -17.81 1.73 16.68
C LYS A 44 -16.94 2.20 15.51
N ILE A 45 -15.63 2.19 15.65
CA ILE A 45 -14.67 2.57 14.60
C ILE A 45 -14.78 1.59 13.45
N LEU A 46 -14.76 0.29 13.71
CA LEU A 46 -14.87 -0.72 12.66
C LEU A 46 -16.16 -0.59 11.85
N LEU A 47 -17.31 -0.43 12.51
CA LEU A 47 -18.60 -0.23 11.81
C LEU A 47 -18.62 1.04 10.98
N LYS A 48 -18.06 2.15 11.49
CA LYS A 48 -18.00 3.42 10.79
C LYS A 48 -17.21 3.34 9.48
N HIS A 49 -16.13 2.55 9.47
CA HIS A 49 -15.15 2.54 8.37
C HIS A 49 -15.21 1.30 7.46
N SER A 50 -16.08 0.34 7.75
CA SER A 50 -16.11 -0.96 7.06
C SER A 50 -16.39 -0.88 5.55
N LYS A 51 -17.05 0.17 5.06
CA LYS A 51 -17.38 0.33 3.64
C LYS A 51 -16.24 0.95 2.84
N ASP A 52 -15.56 1.94 3.42
CA ASP A 52 -14.63 2.81 2.68
C ASP A 52 -13.16 2.53 3.00
N TYR A 53 -12.90 1.62 3.93
CA TYR A 53 -11.55 1.27 4.38
C TYR A 53 -11.29 -0.23 4.21
N ILE A 54 -10.03 -0.54 4.05
CA ILE A 54 -9.48 -1.89 4.13
C ILE A 54 -8.93 -2.06 5.55
N LEU A 55 -9.34 -3.12 6.24
CA LEU A 55 -8.72 -3.56 7.48
C LEU A 55 -7.68 -4.60 7.14
N ILE A 56 -6.41 -4.22 7.17
CA ILE A 56 -5.30 -5.06 6.73
C ILE A 56 -4.31 -5.38 7.86
N LEU A 57 -3.89 -6.63 7.92
CA LEU A 57 -2.82 -7.08 8.79
C LEU A 57 -1.47 -6.78 8.14
N GLY A 58 -0.72 -5.83 8.69
CA GLY A 58 0.67 -5.61 8.34
C GLY A 58 1.55 -6.71 8.95
N ILE A 59 2.59 -7.10 8.22
CA ILE A 59 3.59 -8.06 8.69
C ILE A 59 4.96 -7.41 8.57
N LYS A 60 5.69 -7.35 9.69
CA LYS A 60 7.03 -6.75 9.74
C LYS A 60 8.04 -7.61 8.99
N ASN A 61 8.14 -8.84 9.42
CA ASN A 61 9.06 -9.82 8.85
C ASN A 61 8.46 -11.22 8.89
N LEU A 62 8.97 -12.08 8.05
CA LEU A 62 8.69 -13.50 8.03
C LEU A 62 10.02 -14.21 7.73
N LYS A 63 10.38 -15.25 8.49
CA LYS A 63 11.67 -15.96 8.38
C LYS A 63 12.88 -15.02 8.39
N ASN A 64 12.89 -14.00 9.25
CA ASN A 64 13.93 -12.97 9.34
C ASN A 64 14.08 -12.10 8.07
N VAL A 65 13.16 -12.17 7.11
CA VAL A 65 13.12 -11.30 5.95
C VAL A 65 12.12 -10.17 6.21
N ASN A 66 12.57 -8.92 6.14
CA ASN A 66 11.69 -7.76 6.22
C ASN A 66 10.87 -7.62 4.94
N ILE A 67 9.54 -7.49 5.07
CA ILE A 67 8.67 -7.22 3.93
C ILE A 67 8.73 -5.71 3.65
N SER A 68 9.75 -5.32 2.90
CA SER A 68 10.03 -3.93 2.49
C SER A 68 9.65 -3.70 1.02
N ILE A 69 9.64 -2.44 0.56
CA ILE A 69 9.44 -2.13 -0.86
C ILE A 69 10.53 -2.79 -1.70
N ARG A 70 11.80 -2.73 -1.27
CA ARG A 70 12.90 -3.41 -1.97
C ARG A 70 12.63 -4.90 -2.14
N PHE A 71 12.24 -5.58 -1.06
CA PHE A 71 11.96 -7.00 -1.10
C PHE A 71 10.77 -7.32 -2.04
N MET A 72 9.66 -6.60 -1.90
CA MET A 72 8.50 -6.76 -2.78
C MET A 72 8.86 -6.52 -4.25
N ARG A 73 9.65 -5.48 -4.55
CA ARG A 73 10.10 -5.19 -5.92
C ARG A 73 10.97 -6.30 -6.50
N THR A 74 11.84 -6.88 -5.68
CA THR A 74 12.70 -8.00 -6.09
C THR A 74 11.87 -9.24 -6.45
N MET A 75 10.85 -9.54 -5.66
CA MET A 75 10.03 -10.74 -5.84
C MET A 75 8.96 -10.58 -6.94
N LEU A 76 8.30 -9.43 -6.99
CA LEU A 76 7.21 -9.16 -7.94
C LEU A 76 7.68 -8.62 -9.29
N GLY A 77 8.93 -8.14 -9.38
CA GLY A 77 9.53 -7.65 -10.61
C GLY A 77 9.08 -6.24 -11.01
N ILE A 78 9.61 -5.81 -12.17
CA ILE A 78 9.40 -4.48 -12.76
C ILE A 78 8.75 -4.55 -14.15
N SER A 79 8.23 -5.68 -14.55
CA SER A 79 7.62 -5.91 -15.86
C SER A 79 6.25 -6.53 -15.74
N SER A 80 5.26 -5.94 -16.36
CA SER A 80 3.89 -6.46 -16.46
C SER A 80 3.71 -7.59 -17.50
N ASP A 81 4.80 -8.18 -18.01
CA ASP A 81 4.74 -9.16 -19.09
C ASP A 81 3.95 -10.44 -18.76
N ASN A 82 3.72 -10.71 -17.48
CA ASN A 82 3.14 -11.97 -17.01
C ASN A 82 1.67 -11.87 -16.54
N ASN A 83 0.93 -10.83 -16.92
CA ASN A 83 -0.45 -10.58 -16.42
C ASN A 83 -0.57 -10.47 -14.89
N LYS A 84 0.55 -10.42 -14.17
CA LYS A 84 0.60 -10.19 -12.72
C LYS A 84 0.97 -8.74 -12.45
N PRO A 85 0.48 -8.15 -11.35
CA PRO A 85 0.88 -6.81 -10.99
C PRO A 85 2.35 -6.80 -10.60
N SER A 86 3.04 -5.79 -11.09
CA SER A 86 4.45 -5.55 -10.84
C SER A 86 4.69 -4.07 -10.52
N PHE A 87 5.92 -3.74 -10.15
CA PHE A 87 6.32 -2.35 -10.06
C PHE A 87 6.53 -1.75 -11.44
N TYR A 88 6.24 -0.46 -11.57
CA TYR A 88 6.64 0.30 -12.76
C TYR A 88 8.16 0.32 -12.88
N ASN A 89 8.67 0.25 -14.11
CA ASN A 89 10.10 0.20 -14.38
C ASN A 89 10.78 1.55 -14.12
N GLN A 90 11.17 1.77 -12.87
CA GLN A 90 11.82 2.97 -12.38
C GLN A 90 12.91 2.59 -11.37
N ASP A 91 14.08 3.22 -11.48
CA ASP A 91 15.24 2.90 -10.63
C ASP A 91 15.68 4.06 -9.72
N TRP A 92 15.06 5.24 -9.84
CA TRP A 92 15.50 6.42 -9.10
C TRP A 92 15.48 6.23 -7.57
N TYR A 93 14.57 5.39 -7.05
CA TYR A 93 14.38 5.18 -5.61
C TYR A 93 15.14 3.99 -5.03
N VAL A 94 15.87 3.22 -5.85
CA VAL A 94 16.52 1.98 -5.38
C VAL A 94 17.60 2.20 -4.30
N ASN A 95 18.11 3.42 -4.16
CA ASN A 95 19.08 3.79 -3.14
C ASN A 95 18.48 4.66 -2.02
N GLU A 96 17.17 4.86 -2.01
CA GLU A 96 16.48 5.65 -1.00
C GLU A 96 16.22 4.83 0.27
N ARG A 97 16.25 5.51 1.43
CA ARG A 97 16.09 4.83 2.73
C ARG A 97 14.70 4.27 2.95
N PHE A 98 13.66 4.93 2.43
CA PHE A 98 12.28 4.55 2.69
C PHE A 98 11.92 3.17 2.12
N ILE A 99 12.63 2.68 1.10
CA ILE A 99 12.33 1.38 0.49
C ILE A 99 12.78 0.18 1.34
N ASP A 100 13.63 0.40 2.34
CA ASP A 100 14.12 -0.63 3.25
C ASP A 100 13.36 -0.66 4.57
N LEU A 101 12.42 0.25 4.77
CA LEU A 101 11.56 0.25 5.94
C LEU A 101 10.67 -0.99 5.99
N SER A 102 10.23 -1.36 7.18
CA SER A 102 9.27 -2.45 7.42
C SER A 102 8.04 -1.93 8.17
N LEU A 103 6.89 -2.55 7.92
CA LEU A 103 5.69 -2.32 8.73
C LEU A 103 5.85 -2.91 10.12
N ASP A 104 5.09 -2.39 11.09
CA ASP A 104 4.86 -3.15 12.33
C ASP A 104 3.87 -4.28 12.07
N THR A 105 4.03 -5.40 12.80
CA THR A 105 3.02 -6.46 12.79
C THR A 105 1.82 -6.01 13.61
N LYS A 106 0.87 -5.36 12.95
CA LYS A 106 -0.37 -4.84 13.56
C LYS A 106 -1.45 -4.66 12.50
N TRP A 107 -2.66 -4.34 12.94
CA TRP A 107 -3.76 -3.98 12.05
C TRP A 107 -3.74 -2.51 11.69
N TYR A 108 -4.01 -2.24 10.42
CA TYR A 108 -4.15 -0.91 9.85
C TYR A 108 -5.55 -0.76 9.24
N LEU A 109 -6.13 0.44 9.35
CA LEU A 109 -7.29 0.84 8.56
C LEU A 109 -6.81 1.80 7.47
N VAL A 110 -6.92 1.39 6.22
CA VAL A 110 -6.43 2.13 5.05
C VAL A 110 -7.62 2.50 4.18
N LYS A 111 -7.83 3.79 3.92
CA LYS A 111 -8.93 4.25 3.05
C LYS A 111 -8.70 3.78 1.62
N LYS A 112 -9.74 3.23 0.98
CA LYS A 112 -9.65 2.66 -0.38
C LYS A 112 -9.47 3.70 -1.48
N THR A 113 -10.10 4.84 -1.34
CA THR A 113 -10.12 5.90 -2.35
C THR A 113 -9.43 7.15 -1.81
N VAL A 114 -8.84 7.92 -2.70
CA VAL A 114 -8.31 9.23 -2.35
C VAL A 114 -9.43 10.20 -1.97
N PHE A 115 -9.07 11.28 -1.27
CA PHE A 115 -9.98 12.36 -0.97
C PHE A 115 -10.07 13.31 -2.15
N ASP A 116 -11.27 13.52 -2.72
CA ASP A 116 -11.45 14.43 -3.85
C ASP A 116 -11.15 15.88 -3.46
N GLU A 117 -11.50 16.27 -2.24
CA GLU A 117 -11.22 17.61 -1.68
C GLU A 117 -9.73 17.92 -1.48
N LEU A 118 -8.86 16.90 -1.51
CA LEU A 118 -7.42 17.05 -1.37
C LEU A 118 -6.66 16.93 -2.69
N ARG A 119 -7.37 16.90 -3.82
CA ARG A 119 -6.73 16.83 -5.14
C ARG A 119 -5.92 18.08 -5.44
N ALA A 120 -4.72 17.88 -6.00
CA ALA A 120 -3.76 18.93 -6.35
C ALA A 120 -3.28 19.80 -5.17
N HIS A 121 -3.52 19.39 -3.93
CA HIS A 121 -2.94 20.07 -2.77
C HIS A 121 -1.47 19.71 -2.59
N ASN A 122 -0.69 20.69 -2.14
CA ASN A 122 0.69 20.48 -1.77
C ASN A 122 0.77 19.55 -0.53
N PRO A 123 1.60 18.50 -0.54
CA PRO A 123 1.71 17.57 0.59
C PRO A 123 2.12 18.28 1.90
N ASN A 124 2.92 19.33 1.85
CA ASN A 124 3.28 20.11 3.04
C ASN A 124 2.07 20.83 3.66
N GLU A 125 1.11 21.27 2.84
CA GLU A 125 -0.15 21.86 3.33
C GLU A 125 -1.01 20.79 4.01
N LEU A 126 -1.05 19.58 3.46
CA LEU A 126 -1.76 18.45 4.06
C LEU A 126 -1.19 18.12 5.45
N ILE A 127 0.14 18.06 5.55
CA ILE A 127 0.84 17.78 6.82
C ILE A 127 0.59 18.94 7.81
N PHE A 128 0.70 20.18 7.37
CA PHE A 128 0.43 21.36 8.19
C PHE A 128 -1.01 21.37 8.75
N ASN A 129 -1.97 20.91 7.98
CA ASN A 129 -3.37 20.74 8.37
C ASN A 129 -3.63 19.44 9.17
N ASN A 130 -2.60 18.81 9.71
CA ASN A 130 -2.66 17.59 10.51
C ASN A 130 -3.28 16.37 9.79
N ILE A 131 -3.22 16.33 8.46
CA ILE A 131 -3.62 15.14 7.71
C ILE A 131 -2.52 14.10 7.84
N LYS A 132 -2.87 12.95 8.41
CA LYS A 132 -1.94 11.85 8.60
C LYS A 132 -1.77 11.09 7.28
N LEU A 133 -0.67 11.36 6.59
CA LEU A 133 -0.31 10.65 5.37
C LEU A 133 0.11 9.20 5.66
N PRO A 134 -0.22 8.24 4.78
CA PRO A 134 0.29 6.86 4.86
C PRO A 134 1.79 6.83 4.52
N SER A 135 2.49 5.75 4.89
CA SER A 135 3.82 5.50 4.32
C SER A 135 3.71 4.89 2.93
N ALA A 136 4.73 5.12 2.09
CA ALA A 136 4.86 4.50 0.77
C ALA A 136 4.83 2.97 0.87
N LEU A 137 5.48 2.42 1.90
CA LEU A 137 5.45 1.00 2.19
C LEU A 137 4.05 0.49 2.50
N LEU A 138 3.26 1.19 3.34
CA LEU A 138 1.90 0.75 3.68
C LEU A 138 1.00 0.76 2.44
N CYS A 139 1.09 1.79 1.60
CA CYS A 139 0.35 1.85 0.35
C CYS A 139 0.74 0.72 -0.60
N THR A 140 2.04 0.51 -0.81
CA THR A 140 2.57 -0.56 -1.68
C THR A 140 2.11 -1.95 -1.20
N TYR A 141 2.29 -2.22 0.10
CA TYR A 141 1.87 -3.48 0.70
C TYR A 141 0.35 -3.70 0.55
N THR A 142 -0.45 -2.68 0.84
CA THR A 142 -1.91 -2.77 0.73
C THR A 142 -2.34 -3.01 -0.71
N PHE A 143 -1.74 -2.31 -1.68
CA PHE A 143 -2.03 -2.48 -3.10
C PHE A 143 -1.84 -3.93 -3.55
N PHE A 144 -0.65 -4.50 -3.32
CA PHE A 144 -0.36 -5.87 -3.76
C PHE A 144 -1.18 -6.91 -2.99
N ALA A 145 -1.34 -6.75 -1.67
CA ALA A 145 -2.15 -7.66 -0.86
C ALA A 145 -3.61 -7.72 -1.33
N VAL A 146 -4.21 -6.58 -1.64
CA VAL A 146 -5.59 -6.52 -2.16
C VAL A 146 -5.66 -7.14 -3.55
N TYR A 147 -4.74 -6.80 -4.43
CA TYR A 147 -4.73 -7.35 -5.78
C TYR A 147 -4.64 -8.88 -5.76
N PHE A 148 -3.68 -9.45 -5.03
CA PHE A 148 -3.50 -10.91 -5.00
C PHE A 148 -4.62 -11.66 -4.26
N ASN A 149 -5.37 -10.96 -3.39
CA ASN A 149 -6.54 -11.54 -2.73
C ASN A 149 -7.82 -11.50 -3.61
N SER A 150 -8.05 -10.41 -4.35
CA SER A 150 -9.34 -10.17 -5.02
C SER A 150 -9.25 -9.73 -6.48
N GLY A 151 -8.07 -9.45 -7.00
CA GLY A 151 -7.88 -8.85 -8.33
C GLY A 151 -8.21 -7.35 -8.40
N GLU A 152 -8.57 -6.72 -7.29
CA GLU A 152 -8.90 -5.29 -7.26
C GLU A 152 -7.63 -4.45 -7.40
N ILE A 153 -7.65 -3.48 -8.32
CA ILE A 153 -6.60 -2.50 -8.52
C ILE A 153 -6.96 -1.24 -7.73
N LEU A 154 -6.22 -0.96 -6.66
CA LEU A 154 -6.36 0.27 -5.92
C LEU A 154 -5.66 1.41 -6.66
N TRP A 155 -6.24 2.62 -6.61
CA TRP A 155 -5.68 3.85 -7.18
C TRP A 155 -5.21 3.71 -8.63
N PRO A 156 -6.04 3.18 -9.56
CA PRO A 156 -5.61 2.88 -10.93
C PRO A 156 -5.11 4.14 -11.65
N ASN A 157 -5.72 5.28 -11.39
CA ASN A 157 -5.44 6.57 -12.01
C ASN A 157 -4.97 7.66 -11.04
N ASP A 158 -4.90 7.35 -9.75
CA ASP A 158 -4.57 8.30 -8.70
C ASP A 158 -3.21 8.03 -8.08
N TYR A 159 -2.56 9.11 -7.63
CA TYR A 159 -1.38 9.07 -6.78
C TYR A 159 -1.74 9.43 -5.34
N VAL A 160 -1.16 8.71 -4.41
CA VAL A 160 -1.33 8.90 -2.97
C VAL A 160 -0.07 9.51 -2.38
N TRP A 161 -0.18 10.72 -1.83
CA TRP A 161 0.89 11.34 -1.06
C TRP A 161 1.21 10.52 0.18
N CYS A 162 2.50 10.30 0.42
CA CYS A 162 3.03 9.55 1.54
C CYS A 162 3.79 10.45 2.51
N CYS A 163 4.01 9.98 3.73
CA CYS A 163 4.81 10.71 4.72
C CYS A 163 6.32 10.57 4.52
N ASP A 164 6.75 9.70 3.61
CA ASP A 164 8.15 9.48 3.31
C ASP A 164 8.70 10.60 2.41
N THR A 165 10.00 10.85 2.51
CA THR A 165 10.75 11.77 1.66
C THR A 165 11.95 11.09 1.06
N ASP A 166 12.43 11.59 -0.07
CA ASP A 166 13.71 11.20 -0.64
C ASP A 166 14.89 11.87 0.11
N HIS A 167 16.12 11.62 -0.35
CA HIS A 167 17.33 12.19 0.24
C HIS A 167 17.44 13.72 0.11
N ASN A 168 16.66 14.35 -0.78
CA ASN A 168 16.59 15.80 -0.94
C ASN A 168 15.48 16.43 -0.09
N GLY A 169 14.63 15.61 0.54
CA GLY A 169 13.45 16.05 1.27
C GLY A 169 12.19 16.18 0.41
N ASP A 170 12.22 15.74 -0.85
CA ASP A 170 11.06 15.73 -1.71
C ASP A 170 10.06 14.66 -1.28
N GLN A 171 8.78 15.05 -1.17
CA GLN A 171 7.72 14.16 -0.73
C GLN A 171 7.47 13.03 -1.74
N ILE A 172 7.31 11.80 -1.22
CA ILE A 172 7.02 10.62 -2.00
C ILE A 172 5.52 10.51 -2.27
N TYR A 173 5.15 10.06 -3.46
CA TYR A 173 3.80 9.62 -3.78
C TYR A 173 3.83 8.31 -4.55
N VAL A 174 2.77 7.50 -4.39
CA VAL A 174 2.67 6.15 -4.95
C VAL A 174 1.30 5.89 -5.55
N GLY A 175 1.18 4.87 -6.37
CA GLY A 175 -0.08 4.46 -6.97
C GLY A 175 -0.05 4.51 -8.49
N ARG A 176 -1.17 4.89 -9.11
CA ARG A 176 -1.41 5.01 -10.55
C ARG A 176 -0.84 3.84 -11.31
N TYR A 177 -1.47 2.69 -11.09
CA TYR A 177 -1.05 1.44 -11.71
C TYR A 177 -1.20 1.45 -13.23
N GLU A 178 -2.25 2.10 -13.76
CA GLU A 178 -2.53 2.15 -15.17
C GLU A 178 -1.72 3.24 -15.88
N ASP A 179 -1.10 2.89 -17.02
CA ASP A 179 -0.45 3.88 -17.86
C ASP A 179 -1.49 4.80 -18.51
N ALA A 180 -1.41 6.09 -18.19
CA ALA A 180 -2.34 7.10 -18.68
C ALA A 180 -2.41 7.20 -20.20
N ASN A 181 -1.28 6.98 -20.87
CA ASN A 181 -1.14 7.10 -22.31
C ASN A 181 -1.38 5.78 -23.03
N LYS A 182 -1.52 4.68 -22.32
CA LYS A 182 -1.65 3.31 -22.86
C LYS A 182 -0.51 2.94 -23.84
N ILE A 183 0.66 3.53 -23.64
CA ILE A 183 1.86 3.32 -24.47
C ILE A 183 2.80 2.35 -23.79
N ASN A 184 2.94 2.49 -22.47
CA ASN A 184 3.83 1.68 -21.65
C ASN A 184 3.06 0.57 -20.93
N LYS A 185 3.82 -0.31 -20.30
CA LYS A 185 3.23 -1.35 -19.45
C LYS A 185 2.74 -0.75 -18.16
N ASN A 186 1.63 -1.28 -17.64
CA ASN A 186 1.13 -0.95 -16.32
C ASN A 186 2.16 -1.34 -15.24
N GLY A 187 2.15 -0.65 -14.12
CA GLY A 187 2.99 -0.95 -12.98
C GLY A 187 2.74 0.00 -11.81
N PHE A 188 2.88 -0.52 -10.60
CA PHE A 188 2.75 0.30 -9.40
C PHE A 188 3.88 1.31 -9.33
N SER A 189 3.54 2.58 -9.41
CA SER A 189 4.49 3.68 -9.52
C SER A 189 4.88 4.24 -8.17
N ILE A 190 6.15 4.60 -8.03
CA ILE A 190 6.71 5.34 -6.88
C ILE A 190 7.42 6.56 -7.44
N HIS A 191 6.99 7.75 -7.05
CA HIS A 191 7.54 9.00 -7.54
C HIS A 191 7.86 9.96 -6.39
N ARG A 192 8.60 11.01 -6.70
CA ARG A 192 8.89 12.15 -5.83
C ARG A 192 8.20 13.40 -6.34
N TYR A 193 8.04 14.39 -5.46
CA TYR A 193 7.38 15.64 -5.78
C TYR A 193 8.05 16.34 -6.97
N LEU A 194 7.27 16.58 -8.02
CA LEU A 194 7.70 17.33 -9.21
C LEU A 194 6.70 18.45 -9.53
N THR A 195 5.47 18.10 -9.89
CA THR A 195 4.45 19.07 -10.30
C THR A 195 3.08 18.58 -9.85
N LEU A 196 2.31 19.47 -9.22
CA LEU A 196 0.95 19.17 -8.78
C LEU A 196 -0.01 19.06 -9.96
N ASN A 197 -0.91 18.08 -9.91
CA ASN A 197 -2.04 17.95 -10.81
C ASN A 197 -3.21 17.22 -10.13
N GLN A 198 -4.34 17.12 -10.83
CA GLN A 198 -5.59 16.55 -10.28
C GLN A 198 -5.52 15.05 -9.94
N SER A 199 -4.52 14.31 -10.43
CA SER A 199 -4.33 12.90 -10.05
C SER A 199 -3.63 12.71 -8.70
N TYR A 200 -3.12 13.79 -8.07
CA TYR A 200 -2.47 13.74 -6.76
C TYR A 200 -3.44 14.08 -5.65
N SER A 201 -3.52 13.20 -4.69
CA SER A 201 -4.31 13.39 -3.47
C SER A 201 -3.72 12.54 -2.36
N SER A 202 -4.45 12.30 -1.29
CA SER A 202 -4.05 11.37 -0.24
C SER A 202 -5.22 10.53 0.24
N ILE A 203 -4.89 9.58 1.10
CA ILE A 203 -5.85 8.74 1.83
C ILE A 203 -5.64 8.93 3.32
N ASN A 204 -6.63 8.54 4.12
CA ASN A 204 -6.48 8.49 5.57
C ASN A 204 -6.10 7.09 6.05
N ILE A 205 -5.34 7.03 7.14
CA ILE A 205 -4.98 5.82 7.86
C ILE A 205 -5.30 5.99 9.36
N LEU A 206 -5.73 4.88 9.99
CA LEU A 206 -5.99 4.78 11.42
C LEU A 206 -5.18 3.65 12.06
#